data_3eb835f725d83ffaba8e407951eeb800
#
_entry.id   3eb835f725d83ffaba8e407951eeb800
#
_cell.length_a   1.000
_cell.length_b   1.000
_cell.length_c   1.000
_cell.angle_alpha   90.00
_cell.angle_beta   90.00
_cell.angle_gamma   90.00
#
_symmetry.space_group_name_H-M   'P 1'
#
loop_
_entity.id
_entity.type
_entity.pdbx_description
1 polymer ?
#
loop_
_entity_poly.entity_id
_entity_poly.type
_entity_poly.pdbx_seq_one_letter_code
_entity_poly.pdbx_strand_id
1 'polypeptide(L)'
;DNWRYHFYDTVKGSDWLGDQDAIEYMCKNAQEAVIELEHLGVPFSRTEEGKIYQRLFGGHTIHQGKKPAQRACAAADRTGHAILHT
;
A
#
# COMPACT_ATOMS: atom_id res chain seq x y z
N ASP A 1 8.24 2.55 3.05
CA ASP A 1 8.29 1.10 3.28
C ASP A 1 9.10 0.43 2.17
N ASN A 2 9.82 -0.62 2.52
CA ASN A 2 10.58 -1.40 1.54
C ASN A 2 9.62 -2.39 0.86
N TRP A 3 9.61 -2.42 -0.47
CA TRP A 3 8.69 -3.29 -1.22
C TRP A 3 8.86 -4.77 -0.87
N ARG A 4 10.04 -5.20 -0.39
CA ARG A 4 10.29 -6.58 0.01
C ARG A 4 9.47 -6.99 1.23
N TYR A 5 9.22 -6.08 2.17
CA TYR A 5 8.33 -6.34 3.29
C TYR A 5 6.89 -6.51 2.82
N HIS A 6 6.46 -5.68 1.89
CA HIS A 6 5.14 -5.78 1.27
C HIS A 6 4.99 -7.12 0.51
N PHE A 7 6.01 -7.50 -0.23
CA PHE A 7 6.07 -8.77 -0.95
C PHE A 7 5.91 -9.96 0.02
N TYR A 8 6.69 -9.96 1.10
CA TYR A 8 6.61 -11.01 2.11
C TYR A 8 5.20 -11.11 2.71
N ASP A 9 4.63 -9.99 3.13
CA ASP A 9 3.30 -9.98 3.75
C ASP A 9 2.22 -10.48 2.77
N THR A 10 2.32 -10.12 1.50
CA THR A 10 1.33 -10.53 0.51
C THR A 10 1.42 -12.03 0.21
N VAL A 11 2.63 -12.55 0.05
CA VAL A 11 2.83 -14.00 -0.17
C VAL A 11 2.33 -14.80 1.02
N LYS A 12 2.69 -14.37 2.23
CA LYS A 12 2.24 -15.04 3.45
C LYS A 12 0.73 -14.95 3.62
N GLY A 13 0.14 -13.78 3.35
CA GLY A 13 -1.31 -13.57 3.46
C GLY A 13 -2.11 -14.42 2.48
N SER A 14 -1.52 -14.82 1.37
CA SER A 14 -2.16 -15.71 0.39
C SER A 14 -1.91 -17.19 0.71
N ASP A 15 -1.38 -17.51 1.89
CA ASP A 15 -0.99 -18.87 2.30
C ASP A 15 -0.05 -19.55 1.29
N TRP A 16 0.82 -18.76 0.65
CA TRP A 16 1.79 -19.20 -0.35
C TRP A 16 1.15 -19.75 -1.63
N LEU A 17 -0.14 -19.51 -1.83
CA LEU A 17 -0.88 -19.97 -3.02
C LEU A 17 -0.83 -18.96 -4.17
N GLY A 18 -0.47 -17.72 -3.90
CA GLY A 18 -0.41 -16.68 -4.91
C GLY A 18 0.72 -16.87 -5.91
N ASP A 19 0.56 -16.29 -7.11
CA ASP A 19 1.62 -16.23 -8.11
C ASP A 19 2.70 -15.24 -7.63
N GLN A 20 3.85 -15.76 -7.22
CA GLN A 20 4.89 -14.94 -6.61
C GLN A 20 5.49 -13.93 -7.58
N ASP A 21 5.56 -14.25 -8.87
CA ASP A 21 6.06 -13.29 -9.87
C ASP A 21 5.12 -12.11 -10.04
N ALA A 22 3.82 -12.36 -10.06
CA ALA A 22 2.82 -11.30 -10.13
C ALA A 22 2.81 -10.45 -8.87
N ILE A 23 2.93 -11.06 -7.70
CA ILE A 23 2.98 -10.35 -6.42
C ILE A 23 4.24 -9.47 -6.35
N GLU A 24 5.38 -9.99 -6.79
CA GLU A 24 6.62 -9.21 -6.84
C GLU A 24 6.47 -7.98 -7.72
N TYR A 25 5.91 -8.15 -8.91
CA TYR A 25 5.66 -7.04 -9.83
C TYR A 25 4.76 -5.98 -9.18
N MET A 26 3.65 -6.41 -8.59
CA MET A 26 2.72 -5.51 -7.92
C MET A 26 3.40 -4.71 -6.81
N CYS A 27 4.13 -5.38 -5.94
CA CYS A 27 4.76 -4.73 -4.79
C CYS A 27 5.89 -3.78 -5.21
N LYS A 28 6.66 -4.14 -6.22
CA LYS A 28 7.72 -3.26 -6.74
C LYS A 28 7.17 -1.99 -7.35
N ASN A 29 5.96 -2.04 -7.93
CA ASN A 29 5.39 -0.92 -8.66
C ASN A 29 4.28 -0.19 -7.88
N ALA A 30 3.98 -0.62 -6.66
CA ALA A 30 2.88 -0.05 -5.88
C ALA A 30 3.06 1.44 -5.60
N GLN A 31 4.27 1.87 -5.29
CA GLN A 31 4.55 3.27 -5.01
C GLN A 31 4.25 4.16 -6.23
N GLU A 32 4.69 3.74 -7.41
CA GLU A 32 4.41 4.47 -8.65
C GLU A 32 2.92 4.51 -8.95
N ALA A 33 2.21 3.40 -8.71
CA ALA A 33 0.78 3.32 -8.94
C ALA A 33 0.00 4.30 -8.05
N VAL A 34 0.39 4.44 -6.78
CA VAL A 34 -0.24 5.39 -5.86
C VAL A 34 0.00 6.82 -6.32
N ILE A 35 1.22 7.15 -6.72
CA ILE A 35 1.56 8.48 -7.21
C ILE A 35 0.78 8.79 -8.49
N GLU A 36 0.64 7.82 -9.39
CA GLU A 36 -0.14 7.98 -10.60
C GLU A 36 -1.62 8.26 -10.29
N LEU A 37 -2.20 7.52 -9.33
CA LEU A 37 -3.58 7.79 -8.89
C LEU A 37 -3.73 9.21 -8.35
N GLU A 38 -2.75 9.69 -7.59
CA GLU A 38 -2.77 11.06 -7.09
C GLU A 38 -2.74 12.07 -8.24
N HIS A 39 -1.90 11.85 -9.24
CA HIS A 39 -1.84 12.71 -10.43
C HIS A 39 -3.14 12.70 -11.22
N LEU A 40 -3.91 11.61 -11.15
CA LEU A 40 -5.22 11.52 -11.78
C LEU A 40 -6.31 12.21 -10.96
N GLY A 41 -6.00 12.67 -9.75
CA GLY A 41 -6.90 13.47 -8.95
C GLY A 41 -7.39 12.83 -7.65
N VAL A 42 -6.90 11.63 -7.29
CA VAL A 42 -7.29 11.02 -6.00
C VAL A 42 -6.76 11.87 -4.85
N PRO A 43 -7.64 12.42 -4.00
CA PRO A 43 -7.22 13.34 -2.94
C PRO A 43 -6.77 12.58 -1.68
N PHE A 44 -5.63 11.91 -1.75
CA PHE A 44 -5.10 11.22 -0.57
C PHE A 44 -4.84 12.18 0.58
N SER A 45 -5.13 11.74 1.80
CA SER A 45 -4.82 12.50 3.01
C SER A 45 -3.31 12.72 3.11
N ARG A 46 -2.92 13.87 3.69
CA ARG A 46 -1.52 14.27 3.80
C ARG A 46 -1.08 14.36 5.25
N THR A 47 0.20 14.08 5.49
CA THR A 47 0.82 14.36 6.78
C THR A 47 1.17 15.84 6.87
N GLU A 48 1.58 16.31 8.07
CA GLU A 48 2.04 17.68 8.26
C GLU A 48 3.23 18.02 7.38
N GLU A 49 4.02 17.03 7.01
CA GLU A 49 5.18 17.19 6.13
C GLU A 49 4.81 17.22 4.64
N GLY A 50 3.54 17.07 4.31
CA GLY A 50 3.05 17.06 2.94
C GLY A 50 3.15 15.72 2.23
N LYS A 51 3.48 14.65 2.93
CA LYS A 51 3.54 13.30 2.35
C LYS A 51 2.17 12.64 2.40
N ILE A 52 1.93 11.66 1.54
CA ILE A 52 0.70 10.88 1.56
C ILE A 52 0.62 10.12 2.89
N TYR A 53 -0.52 10.25 3.58
CA TYR A 53 -0.74 9.59 4.85
C TYR A 53 -0.93 8.09 4.64
N GLN A 54 -0.21 7.27 5.40
CA GLN A 54 -0.29 5.82 5.35
C GLN A 54 -0.69 5.28 6.71
N ARG A 55 -1.70 4.41 6.70
CA ARG A 55 -2.24 3.82 7.93
C ARG A 55 -1.56 2.51 8.27
N LEU A 56 -1.52 2.21 9.57
CA LEU A 56 -1.31 0.85 10.04
C LEU A 56 -2.53 0.01 9.64
N PHE A 57 -2.27 -1.20 9.18
CA PHE A 57 -3.35 -2.11 8.79
C PHE A 57 -2.94 -3.54 9.12
N GLY A 58 -3.91 -4.37 9.51
CA GLY A 58 -3.65 -5.76 9.88
C GLY A 58 -2.97 -6.52 8.74
N GLY A 59 -1.94 -7.27 9.07
CA GLY A 59 -1.18 -8.04 8.08
C GLY A 59 -0.08 -7.28 7.36
N HIS A 60 0.01 -5.96 7.53
CA HIS A 60 1.09 -5.16 6.98
C HIS A 60 2.21 -5.03 8.01
N THR A 61 3.39 -5.53 7.69
CA THR A 61 4.51 -5.59 8.65
C THR A 61 5.84 -5.19 8.00
N ILE A 62 6.81 -4.89 8.85
CA ILE A 62 8.22 -4.76 8.44
C ILE A 62 9.03 -5.84 9.15
N HIS A 63 10.23 -6.11 8.64
CA HIS A 63 11.12 -7.15 9.20
C HIS A 63 10.41 -8.52 9.31
N GLN A 64 9.70 -8.92 8.25
CA GLN A 64 9.04 -10.22 8.14
C GLN A 64 8.12 -10.52 9.35
N GLY A 65 7.21 -9.58 9.63
CA GLY A 65 6.20 -9.78 10.65
C GLY A 65 6.58 -9.32 12.05
N LYS A 66 7.75 -8.74 12.24
CA LYS A 66 8.22 -8.33 13.57
C LYS A 66 7.62 -7.03 14.07
N LYS A 67 7.23 -6.12 13.17
CA LYS A 67 6.64 -4.83 13.52
C LYS A 67 5.52 -4.47 12.57
N PRO A 68 4.47 -3.76 13.04
CA PRO A 68 3.45 -3.22 12.12
C PRO A 68 4.05 -2.21 11.14
N ALA A 69 3.50 -2.14 9.93
CA ALA A 69 3.92 -1.18 8.92
C ALA A 69 2.79 -0.25 8.55
N GLN A 70 3.11 1.03 8.36
CA GLN A 70 2.19 2.03 7.82
C GLN A 70 2.33 2.01 6.30
N ARG A 71 1.42 1.38 5.60
CA ARG A 71 1.52 1.16 4.16
C ARG A 71 0.26 1.53 3.40
N ALA A 72 -0.90 1.41 4.03
CA ALA A 72 -2.18 1.65 3.38
C ALA A 72 -2.42 3.14 3.19
N CYS A 73 -2.36 3.61 1.95
CA CYS A 73 -2.64 4.99 1.60
C CYS A 73 -4.15 5.26 1.68
N ALA A 74 -4.54 6.41 2.23
CA ALA A 74 -5.94 6.66 2.51
C ALA A 74 -6.35 8.09 2.18
N ALA A 75 -7.61 8.23 1.72
CA ALA A 75 -8.31 9.51 1.61
C ALA A 75 -9.37 9.55 2.72
N ALA A 76 -8.96 9.85 3.95
CA ALA A 76 -9.78 9.72 5.16
C ALA A 76 -10.41 8.33 5.22
N ASP A 77 -11.74 8.25 5.38
CA ASP A 77 -12.46 6.96 5.40
C ASP A 77 -13.17 6.68 4.07
N ARG A 78 -12.83 7.39 3.00
CA ARG A 78 -13.52 7.35 1.71
C ARG A 78 -12.62 6.97 0.55
N THR A 79 -11.55 6.20 0.80
CA THR A 79 -10.53 5.94 -0.22
C THR A 79 -11.10 5.29 -1.48
N GLY A 80 -11.91 4.23 -1.32
CA GLY A 80 -12.52 3.55 -2.47
C GLY A 80 -13.45 4.45 -3.25
N HIS A 81 -14.29 5.23 -2.55
CA HIS A 81 -15.20 6.20 -3.18
C HIS A 81 -14.43 7.27 -3.94
N ALA A 82 -13.35 7.79 -3.35
CA ALA A 82 -12.52 8.81 -3.99
C ALA A 82 -11.89 8.28 -5.29
N ILE A 83 -11.41 7.03 -5.30
CA ILE A 83 -10.84 6.42 -6.50
C ILE A 83 -11.90 6.26 -7.59
N LEU A 84 -13.09 5.80 -7.23
CA LEU A 84 -14.18 5.60 -8.21
C LEU A 84 -14.62 6.89 -8.86
N HIS A 85 -14.55 8.01 -8.16
CA HIS A 85 -15.02 9.31 -8.66
C HIS A 85 -13.89 10.18 -9.25
N THR A 86 -12.73 9.61 -9.45
CA THR A 86 -11.60 10.33 -10.07
C THR A 86 -11.47 10.11 -11.59
#